data_d977c4a19c9a303b7cdee4ad941e301d
#
_entry.id   d977c4a19c9a303b7cdee4ad941e301d
#
_cell.length_a   1.000
_cell.length_b   1.000
_cell.length_c   1.000
_cell.angle_alpha   90.00
_cell.angle_beta   90.00
_cell.angle_gamma   90.00
#
_symmetry.space_group_name_H-M   'P 1'
#
loop_
_entity.id
_entity.type
_entity.pdbx_description
1 polymer ?
#
loop_
_entity_poly.entity_id
_entity_poly.type
_entity_poly.pdbx_seq_one_letter_code
_entity_poly.pdbx_strand_id
1 'polypeptide(L)'
;MTRDEFIRLVGPLVYHVTPQTNLQGITGRGLIRPAEAARQAGFDPADIALRTDPETIVSDAGPMTLNHQKPLLAGQHRASDFLTAGTLLDWALQLDERIFFWPRKMRRSYIETLQARVPVAVLELDAGGLFDIYADH
;
A
#
# COMPACT_ATOMS: atom_id res chain seq x y z
N MET A 1 -5.36 12.15 19.57
CA MET A 1 -5.63 10.70 19.84
C MET A 1 -4.44 10.16 20.61
N THR A 2 -4.69 9.49 21.72
CA THR A 2 -3.63 8.85 22.52
C THR A 2 -3.26 7.49 21.94
N ARG A 3 -2.10 6.96 22.36
CA ARG A 3 -1.65 5.60 21.99
C ARG A 3 -2.69 4.51 22.34
N ASP A 4 -3.25 4.61 23.53
CA ASP A 4 -4.24 3.63 24.01
C ASP A 4 -5.57 3.73 23.25
N GLU A 5 -5.99 4.93 22.88
CA GLU A 5 -7.15 5.13 22.02
C GLU A 5 -6.92 4.54 20.63
N PHE A 6 -5.74 4.73 20.06
CA PHE A 6 -5.37 4.12 18.78
C PHE A 6 -5.41 2.60 18.84
N ILE A 7 -4.73 1.98 19.83
CA ILE A 7 -4.72 0.52 20.00
C ILE A 7 -6.14 -0.01 20.22
N ARG A 8 -6.98 0.69 20.97
CA ARG A 8 -8.38 0.30 21.19
C ARG A 8 -9.19 0.29 19.89
N LEU A 9 -8.92 1.22 18.97
CA LEU A 9 -9.60 1.32 17.69
C LEU A 9 -9.15 0.26 16.69
N VAL A 10 -7.84 0.08 16.53
CA VAL A 10 -7.28 -0.78 15.48
C VAL A 10 -6.91 -2.19 15.96
N GLY A 11 -6.79 -2.39 17.27
CA GLY A 11 -6.29 -3.62 17.88
C GLY A 11 -4.78 -3.55 18.14
N PRO A 12 -4.20 -4.60 18.77
CA PRO A 12 -2.79 -4.62 19.11
C PRO A 12 -1.88 -4.81 17.89
N LEU A 13 -2.41 -5.34 16.80
CA LEU A 13 -1.70 -5.58 15.55
C LEU A 13 -2.40 -4.90 14.39
N VAL A 14 -1.60 -4.40 13.46
CA VAL A 14 -2.04 -3.96 12.13
C VAL A 14 -1.33 -4.77 11.05
N TYR A 15 -1.94 -4.86 9.89
CA TYR A 15 -1.49 -5.75 8.82
C TYR A 15 -1.20 -4.96 7.55
N HIS A 16 -0.12 -5.33 6.86
CA HIS A 16 0.21 -4.79 5.54
C HIS A 16 0.43 -5.94 4.56
N VAL A 17 -0.18 -5.87 3.37
CA VAL A 17 0.04 -6.85 2.30
C VAL A 17 0.99 -6.29 1.27
N THR A 18 2.03 -7.06 0.97
CA THR A 18 3.03 -6.69 -0.01
C THR A 18 3.40 -7.89 -0.90
N PRO A 19 3.81 -7.68 -2.16
CA PRO A 19 4.44 -8.73 -2.93
C PRO A 19 5.60 -9.37 -2.17
N GLN A 20 5.69 -10.69 -2.21
CA GLN A 20 6.72 -11.44 -1.46
C GLN A 20 8.14 -11.03 -1.87
N THR A 21 8.33 -10.63 -3.12
CA THR A 21 9.61 -10.13 -3.64
C THR A 21 10.12 -8.88 -2.94
N ASN A 22 9.25 -8.13 -2.27
CA ASN A 22 9.62 -6.90 -1.55
C ASN A 22 10.23 -7.16 -0.16
N LEU A 23 10.10 -8.37 0.39
CA LEU A 23 10.49 -8.66 1.78
C LEU A 23 11.95 -8.31 2.07
N GLN A 24 12.87 -8.65 1.17
CA GLN A 24 14.28 -8.33 1.34
C GLN A 24 14.52 -6.81 1.41
N GLY A 25 13.90 -6.05 0.51
CA GLY A 25 13.97 -4.59 0.51
C GLY A 25 13.37 -3.98 1.77
N ILE A 26 12.23 -4.48 2.22
CA ILE A 26 11.55 -4.01 3.44
C ILE A 26 12.42 -4.25 4.68
N THR A 27 13.07 -5.41 4.78
CA THR A 27 13.98 -5.72 5.89
C THR A 27 15.16 -4.75 5.97
N GLY A 28 15.69 -4.31 4.83
CA GLY A 28 16.86 -3.42 4.78
C GLY A 28 16.54 -1.94 4.92
N ARG A 29 15.40 -1.48 4.37
CA ARG A 29 15.07 -0.04 4.24
C ARG A 29 13.71 0.36 4.78
N GLY A 30 12.90 -0.59 5.23
CA GLY A 30 11.53 -0.34 5.68
C GLY A 30 10.51 -0.28 4.52
N LEU A 31 9.27 0.08 4.89
CA LEU A 31 8.19 0.30 3.93
C LEU A 31 8.37 1.65 3.22
N ILE A 32 8.22 1.64 1.90
CA ILE A 32 8.31 2.84 1.05
C ILE A 32 6.98 3.02 0.34
N ARG A 33 6.52 4.27 0.23
CA ARG A 33 5.32 4.62 -0.53
C ARG A 33 5.52 4.34 -2.03
N PRO A 34 4.50 3.87 -2.76
CA PRO A 34 4.61 3.65 -4.21
C PRO A 34 5.12 4.86 -4.98
N ALA A 35 4.58 6.06 -4.69
CA ALA A 35 5.01 7.29 -5.34
C ALA A 35 6.49 7.62 -5.06
N GLU A 36 6.97 7.37 -3.86
CA GLU A 36 8.38 7.56 -3.52
C GLU A 36 9.28 6.55 -4.25
N ALA A 37 8.85 5.29 -4.34
CA ALA A 37 9.56 4.27 -5.10
C ALA A 37 9.68 4.63 -6.58
N ALA A 38 8.60 5.17 -7.18
CA ALA A 38 8.63 5.67 -8.56
C ALA A 38 9.67 6.78 -8.74
N ARG A 39 9.67 7.79 -7.86
CA ARG A 39 10.65 8.89 -7.92
C ARG A 39 12.09 8.42 -7.78
N GLN A 40 12.36 7.47 -6.87
CA GLN A 40 13.69 6.88 -6.70
C GLN A 40 14.15 6.09 -7.93
N ALA A 41 13.22 5.54 -8.70
CA ALA A 41 13.48 4.84 -9.94
C ALA A 41 13.52 5.78 -11.18
N GLY A 42 13.34 7.09 -10.99
CA GLY A 42 13.34 8.08 -12.07
C GLY A 42 12.03 8.16 -12.87
N PHE A 43 10.93 7.58 -12.36
CA PHE A 43 9.61 7.69 -12.99
C PHE A 43 8.80 8.84 -12.41
N ASP A 44 7.91 9.42 -13.22
CA ASP A 44 6.82 10.23 -12.69
C ASP A 44 5.81 9.29 -12.00
N PRO A 45 5.41 9.54 -10.74
CA PRO A 45 4.36 8.75 -10.10
C PRO A 45 3.06 8.63 -10.91
N ALA A 46 2.75 9.62 -11.75
CA ALA A 46 1.58 9.60 -12.62
C ALA A 46 1.62 8.46 -13.67
N ASP A 47 2.81 8.06 -14.10
CA ASP A 47 2.98 7.00 -15.11
C ASP A 47 2.56 5.62 -14.58
N ILE A 48 2.62 5.43 -13.26
CA ILE A 48 2.32 4.14 -12.62
C ILE A 48 1.05 4.15 -11.76
N ALA A 49 0.44 5.30 -11.52
CA ALA A 49 -0.69 5.43 -10.59
C ALA A 49 -1.93 4.63 -11.02
N LEU A 50 -2.18 4.51 -12.32
CA LEU A 50 -3.33 3.78 -12.87
C LEU A 50 -3.00 2.34 -13.31
N ARG A 51 -2.02 1.70 -12.69
CA ARG A 51 -1.59 0.33 -13.02
C ARG A 51 -2.69 -0.70 -12.77
N THR A 52 -2.98 -1.50 -13.77
CA THR A 52 -3.97 -2.59 -13.73
C THR A 52 -3.36 -3.97 -13.44
N ASP A 53 -2.05 -4.06 -13.53
CA ASP A 53 -1.26 -5.25 -13.24
C ASP A 53 -0.14 -4.90 -12.25
N PRO A 54 0.41 -5.88 -11.51
CA PRO A 54 1.59 -5.65 -10.68
C PRO A 54 2.75 -5.14 -11.54
N GLU A 55 3.44 -4.11 -11.05
CA GLU A 55 4.55 -3.49 -11.77
C GLU A 55 5.81 -3.50 -10.93
N THR A 56 6.92 -3.96 -11.52
CA THR A 56 8.22 -3.95 -10.85
C THR A 56 9.03 -2.77 -11.36
N ILE A 57 9.37 -1.87 -10.44
CA ILE A 57 10.26 -0.75 -10.67
C ILE A 57 11.63 -1.04 -10.05
N VAL A 58 12.68 -0.55 -10.68
CA VAL A 58 14.06 -0.75 -10.24
C VAL A 58 14.71 0.59 -9.98
N SER A 59 15.20 0.78 -8.77
CA SER A 59 15.98 1.94 -8.35
C SER A 59 17.36 1.51 -7.86
N ASP A 60 18.22 2.45 -7.51
CA ASP A 60 19.52 2.17 -6.88
C ASP A 60 19.35 1.39 -5.55
N ALA A 61 18.20 1.52 -4.90
CA ALA A 61 17.84 0.77 -3.70
C ALA A 61 17.37 -0.67 -3.98
N GLY A 62 17.35 -1.09 -5.24
CA GLY A 62 16.93 -2.41 -5.70
C GLY A 62 15.50 -2.44 -6.26
N PRO A 63 15.03 -3.64 -6.66
CA PRO A 63 13.71 -3.81 -7.23
C PRO A 63 12.62 -3.68 -6.16
N MET A 64 11.46 -3.16 -6.59
CA MET A 64 10.23 -3.12 -5.80
C MET A 64 9.03 -3.42 -6.71
N THR A 65 8.22 -4.38 -6.31
CA THR A 65 7.00 -4.73 -7.02
C THR A 65 5.80 -4.04 -6.36
N LEU A 66 5.08 -3.26 -7.14
CA LEU A 66 3.85 -2.57 -6.73
C LEU A 66 2.63 -3.45 -7.03
N ASN A 67 1.70 -3.53 -6.10
CA ASN A 67 0.42 -4.18 -6.33
C ASN A 67 -0.40 -3.40 -7.36
N HIS A 68 -1.24 -4.11 -8.11
CA HIS A 68 -2.15 -3.48 -9.07
C HIS A 68 -3.31 -2.74 -8.37
N GLN A 69 -3.84 -1.74 -9.05
CA GLN A 69 -5.00 -0.95 -8.61
C GLN A 69 -6.31 -1.37 -9.29
N LYS A 70 -6.30 -2.49 -10.00
CA LYS A 70 -7.44 -2.97 -10.80
C LYS A 70 -8.79 -3.02 -10.07
N PRO A 71 -8.88 -3.48 -8.80
CA PRO A 71 -10.16 -3.49 -8.09
C PRO A 71 -10.78 -2.10 -7.95
N LEU A 72 -9.97 -1.05 -7.86
CA LEU A 72 -10.39 0.33 -7.70
C LEU A 72 -10.70 1.01 -9.05
N LEU A 73 -10.05 0.54 -10.13
CA LEU A 73 -10.17 1.14 -11.46
C LEU A 73 -11.29 0.52 -12.30
N ALA A 74 -11.51 -0.80 -12.18
CA ALA A 74 -12.38 -1.58 -13.07
C ALA A 74 -13.30 -2.56 -12.33
N GLY A 75 -13.39 -2.49 -11.01
CA GLY A 75 -14.28 -3.34 -10.19
C GLY A 75 -15.74 -2.91 -10.25
N GLN A 76 -16.62 -3.70 -9.64
CA GLN A 76 -18.05 -3.40 -9.48
C GLN A 76 -18.30 -2.09 -8.71
N HIS A 77 -17.34 -1.71 -7.83
CA HIS A 77 -17.35 -0.46 -7.05
C HIS A 77 -16.10 0.36 -7.38
N ARG A 78 -15.93 0.68 -8.67
CA ARG A 78 -14.79 1.48 -9.14
C ARG A 78 -14.84 2.91 -8.58
N ALA A 79 -13.67 3.46 -8.34
CA ALA A 79 -13.51 4.78 -7.74
C ALA A 79 -14.21 5.88 -8.55
N SER A 80 -14.21 5.80 -9.89
CA SER A 80 -14.90 6.77 -10.76
C SER A 80 -16.38 6.96 -10.46
N ASP A 81 -17.04 5.97 -9.86
CA ASP A 81 -18.47 6.03 -9.54
C ASP A 81 -18.76 6.84 -8.25
N PHE A 82 -17.72 7.11 -7.44
CA PHE A 82 -17.82 7.77 -6.14
C PHE A 82 -17.08 9.11 -6.05
N LEU A 83 -16.24 9.42 -7.04
CA LEU A 83 -15.51 10.68 -7.06
C LEU A 83 -16.45 11.85 -7.27
N THR A 84 -16.48 12.77 -6.30
CA THR A 84 -17.26 14.02 -6.36
C THR A 84 -16.44 15.21 -6.84
N ALA A 85 -15.11 15.10 -6.84
CA ALA A 85 -14.19 16.12 -7.30
C ALA A 85 -12.85 15.50 -7.72
N GLY A 86 -12.12 16.14 -8.62
CA GLY A 86 -10.84 15.66 -9.13
C GLY A 86 -11.00 14.55 -10.19
N THR A 87 -9.89 14.05 -10.66
CA THR A 87 -9.81 12.95 -11.62
C THR A 87 -9.49 11.63 -10.93
N LEU A 88 -9.71 10.52 -11.62
CA LEU A 88 -9.28 9.20 -11.16
C LEU A 88 -7.77 9.13 -10.94
N LEU A 89 -6.98 9.83 -11.79
CA LEU A 89 -5.53 9.94 -11.62
C LEU A 89 -5.16 10.69 -10.34
N ASP A 90 -5.79 11.82 -10.06
CA ASP A 90 -5.54 12.59 -8.81
C ASP A 90 -5.78 11.73 -7.59
N TRP A 91 -6.85 10.94 -7.62
CA TRP A 91 -7.18 10.04 -6.52
C TRP A 91 -6.17 8.89 -6.39
N ALA A 92 -5.78 8.26 -7.50
CA ALA A 92 -4.78 7.19 -7.51
C ALA A 92 -3.41 7.68 -7.00
N LEU A 93 -3.00 8.90 -7.39
CA LEU A 93 -1.79 9.54 -6.88
C LEU A 93 -1.85 9.75 -5.35
N GLN A 94 -3.00 10.18 -4.82
CA GLN A 94 -3.16 10.31 -3.36
C GLN A 94 -3.06 8.97 -2.63
N LEU A 95 -3.49 7.87 -3.24
CA LEU A 95 -3.31 6.54 -2.66
C LEU A 95 -1.84 6.12 -2.68
N ASP A 96 -1.13 6.36 -3.77
CA ASP A 96 0.28 6.01 -3.92
C ASP A 96 1.22 6.85 -3.02
N GLU A 97 0.75 7.98 -2.49
CA GLU A 97 1.46 8.75 -1.45
C GLU A 97 1.26 8.18 -0.04
N ARG A 98 0.61 7.02 0.11
CA ARG A 98 0.31 6.40 1.41
C ARG A 98 0.74 4.94 1.46
N ILE A 99 0.96 4.48 2.70
CA ILE A 99 1.09 3.06 3.02
C ILE A 99 -0.16 2.69 3.81
N PHE A 100 -0.87 1.65 3.37
CA PHE A 100 -2.12 1.23 3.98
C PHE A 100 -1.88 0.09 4.95
N PHE A 101 -2.49 0.21 6.13
CA PHE A 101 -2.53 -0.83 7.15
C PHE A 101 -3.99 -1.21 7.43
N TRP A 102 -4.21 -2.47 7.65
CA TRP A 102 -5.52 -3.01 7.98
C TRP A 102 -5.59 -3.23 9.50
N PRO A 103 -6.63 -2.72 10.18
CA PRO A 103 -6.75 -2.79 11.63
C PRO A 103 -7.16 -4.17 12.15
N ARG A 104 -7.44 -5.10 11.28
CA ARG A 104 -7.83 -6.49 11.60
C ARG A 104 -7.33 -7.42 10.52
N LYS A 105 -7.25 -8.70 10.85
CA LYS A 105 -6.87 -9.72 9.88
C LYS A 105 -7.70 -9.59 8.61
N MET A 106 -7.02 -9.40 7.50
CA MET A 106 -7.66 -9.18 6.20
C MET A 106 -8.55 -10.35 5.79
N ARG A 107 -9.60 -10.04 5.04
CA ARG A 107 -10.44 -11.07 4.43
C ARG A 107 -9.60 -11.88 3.45
N ARG A 108 -9.72 -13.20 3.55
CA ARG A 108 -9.02 -14.15 2.68
C ARG A 108 -9.26 -13.85 1.20
N SER A 109 -10.48 -13.49 0.82
CA SER A 109 -10.83 -13.13 -0.57
C SER A 109 -10.04 -11.97 -1.14
N TYR A 110 -9.67 -10.98 -0.30
CA TYR A 110 -8.84 -9.86 -0.74
C TYR A 110 -7.39 -10.32 -1.01
N ILE A 111 -6.84 -11.12 -0.12
CA ILE A 111 -5.50 -11.69 -0.29
C ILE A 111 -5.45 -12.57 -1.55
N GLU A 112 -6.46 -13.42 -1.77
CA GLU A 112 -6.58 -14.27 -2.96
C GLU A 112 -6.62 -13.46 -4.26
N THR A 113 -7.29 -12.30 -4.26
CA THR A 113 -7.31 -11.38 -5.43
C THR A 113 -5.92 -10.88 -5.78
N LEU A 114 -5.10 -10.56 -4.81
CA LEU A 114 -3.71 -10.14 -5.02
C LEU A 114 -2.81 -11.32 -5.42
N GLN A 115 -2.96 -12.46 -4.73
CA GLN A 115 -2.19 -13.68 -5.01
C GLN A 115 -2.43 -14.26 -6.39
N ALA A 116 -3.57 -13.99 -7.00
CA ALA A 116 -3.86 -14.40 -8.39
C ALA A 116 -2.92 -13.76 -9.41
N ARG A 117 -2.19 -12.70 -9.04
CA ARG A 117 -1.28 -11.96 -9.91
C ARG A 117 0.17 -12.14 -9.53
N VAL A 118 0.48 -12.11 -8.25
CA VAL A 118 1.85 -12.21 -7.71
C VAL A 118 1.79 -12.82 -6.31
N PRO A 119 2.74 -13.67 -5.91
CA PRO A 119 2.83 -14.14 -4.55
C PRO A 119 2.93 -12.96 -3.57
N VAL A 120 2.12 -12.96 -2.51
CA VAL A 120 2.10 -11.92 -1.49
C VAL A 120 2.47 -12.45 -0.13
N ALA A 121 3.01 -11.56 0.71
CA ALA A 121 3.22 -11.74 2.13
C ALA A 121 2.33 -10.78 2.91
N VAL A 122 1.93 -11.20 4.11
CA VAL A 122 1.22 -10.36 5.07
C VAL A 122 2.18 -10.05 6.21
N LEU A 123 2.47 -8.77 6.40
CA LEU A 123 3.28 -8.29 7.51
C LEU A 123 2.34 -8.00 8.68
N GLU A 124 2.69 -8.48 9.86
CA GLU A 124 2.04 -8.15 11.13
C GLU A 124 2.93 -7.16 11.87
N LEU A 125 2.38 -5.99 12.23
CA LEU A 125 3.10 -4.93 12.91
C LEU A 125 2.42 -4.60 14.23
N ASP A 126 3.22 -4.32 15.26
CA ASP A 126 2.74 -3.81 16.53
C ASP A 126 2.12 -2.41 16.36
N ALA A 127 0.84 -2.29 16.69
CA ALA A 127 0.11 -1.04 16.51
C ALA A 127 0.63 0.08 17.43
N GLY A 128 1.08 -0.29 18.64
CA GLY A 128 1.66 0.68 19.58
C GLY A 128 2.97 1.24 19.06
N GLY A 129 3.89 0.38 18.59
CA GLY A 129 5.14 0.80 17.99
C GLY A 129 4.94 1.65 16.73
N LEU A 130 3.95 1.31 15.90
CA LEU A 130 3.60 2.13 14.75
C LEU A 130 3.12 3.52 15.17
N PHE A 131 2.27 3.61 16.19
CA PHE A 131 1.81 4.88 16.75
C PHE A 131 2.97 5.73 17.26
N ASP A 132 3.88 5.13 18.03
CA ASP A 132 5.01 5.84 18.65
C ASP A 132 5.96 6.44 17.59
N ILE A 133 6.10 5.80 16.42
CA ILE A 133 6.90 6.32 15.29
C ILE A 133 6.24 7.54 14.62
N TYR A 134 4.90 7.58 14.55
CA TYR A 134 4.17 8.56 13.75
C TYR A 134 3.33 9.55 14.59
N ALA A 135 3.36 9.48 15.91
CA ALA A 135 2.54 10.31 16.79
C ALA A 135 2.82 11.82 16.67
N ASP A 136 4.02 12.19 16.22
CA ASP A 136 4.48 13.57 16.08
C ASP A 136 4.30 14.13 14.65
N HIS A 137 3.65 13.36 13.78
CA HIS A 137 3.34 13.71 12.40
C HIS A 137 1.82 13.72 12.15
#